data_440bd5637d91950683b0afef0ae4cc0d
#
_entry.id   440bd5637d91950683b0afef0ae4cc0d
#
_cell.length_a   1.000
_cell.length_b   1.000
_cell.length_c   1.000
_cell.angle_alpha   90.00
_cell.angle_beta   90.00
_cell.angle_gamma   90.00
#
_symmetry.space_group_name_H-M   'P 1'
#
loop_
_entity.id
_entity.type
_entity.pdbx_description
1 polymer ?
#
loop_
_entity_poly.entity_id
_entity_poly.type
_entity_poly.pdbx_seq_one_letter_code
_entity_poly.pdbx_strand_id
1 'polypeptide(L)'
;MNTEQLVTRVLDPDWLSEQAGRPVRAARLRIKPRTSLVVGLDDDAAGHPAGWLRFLWPISHNKAARTRREAGELGLETAEHELGELLVQTGPLPADPKLLTRIAAATGSGQLGRWEAPQVLRYNPLRRLVVRDGMRVVRVATSRDRGVAFDRFIAGVVETP
;
A
#
# COMPACT_ATOMS: atom_id res chain seq x y z
N MET A 1 12.67 10.13 17.94
CA MET A 1 12.43 10.99 16.75
C MET A 1 10.99 11.43 16.75
N ASN A 2 10.73 12.74 16.69
CA ASN A 2 9.36 13.25 16.65
C ASN A 2 8.76 13.16 15.22
N THR A 3 7.44 13.44 15.09
CA THR A 3 6.74 13.31 13.81
C THR A 3 7.29 14.24 12.72
N GLU A 4 7.64 15.48 13.05
CA GLU A 4 8.17 16.46 12.07
C GLU A 4 9.52 16.03 11.52
N GLN A 5 10.42 15.60 12.41
CA GLN A 5 11.73 15.08 12.02
C GLN A 5 11.59 13.84 11.13
N LEU A 6 10.65 12.96 11.43
CA LEU A 6 10.39 11.78 10.64
C LEU A 6 9.86 12.14 9.24
N VAL A 7 8.92 13.08 9.16
CA VAL A 7 8.39 13.57 7.86
C VAL A 7 9.49 14.17 7.01
N THR A 8 10.37 14.99 7.59
CA THR A 8 11.51 15.58 6.87
C THR A 8 12.43 14.48 6.30
N ARG A 9 12.74 13.46 7.11
CA ARG A 9 13.59 12.35 6.65
C ARG A 9 12.95 11.48 5.57
N VAL A 10 11.65 11.24 5.66
CA VAL A 10 10.91 10.44 4.66
C VAL A 10 10.89 11.11 3.28
N LEU A 11 11.06 12.43 3.21
CA LEU A 11 11.17 13.16 1.95
C LEU A 11 12.56 13.10 1.31
N ASP A 12 13.57 12.62 2.04
CA ASP A 12 14.89 12.30 1.51
C ASP A 12 14.86 10.90 0.87
N PRO A 13 15.01 10.78 -0.47
CA PRO A 13 14.92 9.51 -1.17
C PRO A 13 16.00 8.52 -0.78
N ASP A 14 17.21 8.98 -0.47
CA ASP A 14 18.33 8.11 -0.10
C ASP A 14 18.06 7.48 1.26
N TRP A 15 17.66 8.28 2.23
CA TRP A 15 17.29 7.78 3.55
C TRP A 15 16.08 6.84 3.49
N LEU A 16 15.05 7.20 2.71
CA LEU A 16 13.86 6.36 2.55
C LEU A 16 14.19 5.01 1.90
N SER A 17 15.08 5.02 0.88
CA SER A 17 15.54 3.82 0.20
C SER A 17 16.30 2.89 1.13
N GLU A 18 17.13 3.45 2.04
CA GLU A 18 17.78 2.68 3.09
C GLU A 18 16.75 1.97 4.00
N GLN A 19 15.71 2.70 4.44
CA GLN A 19 14.66 2.11 5.27
C GLN A 19 13.83 1.06 4.52
N ALA A 20 13.62 1.23 3.23
CA ALA A 20 12.86 0.32 2.39
C ALA A 20 13.68 -0.89 1.88
N GLY A 21 15.02 -0.84 1.99
CA GLY A 21 15.95 -1.84 1.47
C GLY A 21 16.03 -1.90 -0.06
N ARG A 22 15.59 -0.85 -0.75
CA ARG A 22 15.61 -0.73 -2.21
C ARG A 22 15.39 0.71 -2.66
N PRO A 23 15.83 1.08 -3.89
CA PRO A 23 15.62 2.43 -4.43
C PRO A 23 14.13 2.77 -4.57
N VAL A 24 13.68 3.76 -3.81
CA VAL A 24 12.28 4.25 -3.81
C VAL A 24 12.21 5.73 -3.51
N ARG A 25 11.06 6.33 -3.80
CA ARG A 25 10.72 7.68 -3.34
C ARG A 25 9.33 7.71 -2.73
N ALA A 26 9.10 8.70 -1.87
CA ALA A 26 7.79 8.89 -1.24
C ALA A 26 6.80 9.47 -2.26
N ALA A 27 5.68 8.77 -2.47
CA ALA A 27 4.60 9.21 -3.34
C ALA A 27 3.42 9.77 -2.55
N ARG A 28 3.14 9.20 -1.38
CA ARG A 28 2.03 9.60 -0.51
C ARG A 28 2.37 9.38 0.94
N LEU A 29 1.96 10.34 1.77
CA LEU A 29 2.12 10.27 3.21
C LEU A 29 0.76 10.24 3.90
N ARG A 30 0.67 9.44 4.94
CA ARG A 30 -0.46 9.42 5.86
C ARG A 30 0.05 9.40 7.30
N ILE A 31 -0.30 10.44 8.03
CA ILE A 31 0.19 10.66 9.39
C ILE A 31 -0.94 10.48 10.37
N LYS A 32 -0.68 9.71 11.42
CA LYS A 32 -1.45 9.66 12.65
C LYS A 32 -0.45 9.94 13.79
N PRO A 33 -0.42 11.15 14.33
CA PRO A 33 0.60 11.56 15.30
C PRO A 33 0.75 10.54 16.44
N ARG A 34 2.00 10.28 16.82
CA ARG A 34 2.39 9.32 17.89
C ARG A 34 1.84 7.90 17.75
N THR A 35 1.32 7.57 16.58
CA THR A 35 0.73 6.24 16.29
C THR A 35 1.40 5.60 15.10
N SER A 36 1.36 6.27 13.94
CA SER A 36 1.96 5.75 12.71
C SER A 36 2.17 6.84 11.67
N LEU A 37 3.22 6.69 10.87
CA LEU A 37 3.40 7.36 9.60
C LEU A 37 3.46 6.29 8.52
N VAL A 38 2.65 6.41 7.48
CA VAL A 38 2.59 5.45 6.36
C VAL A 38 2.96 6.16 5.08
N VAL A 39 3.83 5.55 4.31
CA VAL A 39 4.37 6.05 3.05
C VAL A 39 3.96 5.11 1.94
N GLY A 40 3.31 5.64 0.90
CA GLY A 40 3.22 4.97 -0.39
C GLY A 40 4.52 5.18 -1.13
N LEU A 41 5.10 4.10 -1.62
CA LEU A 41 6.38 4.09 -2.29
C LEU A 41 6.19 3.98 -3.79
N ASP A 42 6.88 4.85 -4.54
CA ASP A 42 7.11 4.65 -5.96
C ASP A 42 8.52 4.10 -6.18
N ASP A 43 8.66 3.25 -7.18
CA ASP A 43 9.95 2.81 -7.67
C ASP A 43 10.74 3.99 -8.21
N ASP A 44 12.00 4.13 -7.81
CA ASP A 44 12.80 5.31 -8.17
C ASP A 44 13.10 5.38 -9.67
N ALA A 45 13.34 4.26 -10.31
CA ALA A 45 13.65 4.18 -11.74
C ALA A 45 12.40 4.20 -12.62
N ALA A 46 11.37 3.43 -12.25
CA ALA A 46 10.17 3.23 -13.06
C ALA A 46 9.06 4.27 -12.77
N GLY A 47 9.09 4.93 -11.61
CA GLY A 47 8.14 5.98 -11.24
C GLY A 47 6.69 5.52 -11.05
N HIS A 48 6.48 4.21 -10.84
CA HIS A 48 5.16 3.64 -10.56
C HIS A 48 5.05 3.13 -9.12
N PRO A 49 3.83 3.01 -8.57
CA PRO A 49 3.63 2.48 -7.23
C PRO A 49 4.26 1.11 -7.04
N ALA A 50 5.08 0.97 -6.01
CA ALA A 50 5.91 -0.21 -5.77
C ALA A 50 5.66 -0.89 -4.43
N GLY A 51 4.96 -0.24 -3.51
CA GLY A 51 4.69 -0.80 -2.19
C GLY A 51 4.38 0.25 -1.15
N TRP A 52 4.56 -0.12 0.07
CA TRP A 52 4.35 0.74 1.22
C TRP A 52 5.45 0.54 2.25
N LEU A 53 5.64 1.58 3.08
CA LEU A 53 6.47 1.54 4.26
C LEU A 53 5.72 2.27 5.38
N ARG A 54 5.84 1.79 6.62
CA ARG A 54 5.26 2.47 7.76
C ARG A 54 6.20 2.49 8.94
N PHE A 55 6.15 3.58 9.68
CA PHE A 55 6.79 3.77 10.97
C PHE A 55 5.70 3.67 12.03
N LEU A 56 5.89 2.79 12.99
CA LEU A 56 4.96 2.54 14.08
C LEU A 56 5.59 2.95 15.39
N TRP A 57 4.91 3.82 16.13
CA TRP A 57 5.26 4.11 17.52
C TRP A 57 4.93 2.92 18.43
N PRO A 58 5.54 2.82 19.64
CA PRO A 58 5.39 1.66 20.51
C PRO A 58 3.94 1.20 20.74
N ILE A 59 3.02 2.13 20.89
CA ILE A 59 1.58 1.86 21.04
C ILE A 59 0.96 1.08 19.86
N SER A 60 1.66 1.02 18.75
CA SER A 60 1.16 0.41 17.51
C SER A 60 2.00 -0.76 17.00
N HIS A 61 3.04 -1.19 17.74
CA HIS A 61 3.93 -2.29 17.31
C HIS A 61 3.16 -3.60 17.05
N ASN A 62 2.10 -3.88 17.82
CA ASN A 62 1.25 -5.06 17.62
C ASN A 62 0.62 -5.12 16.21
N LYS A 63 0.47 -4.00 15.53
CA LYS A 63 -0.06 -3.96 14.15
C LYS A 63 0.91 -4.57 13.15
N ALA A 64 2.22 -4.50 13.41
CA ALA A 64 3.21 -5.12 12.53
C ALA A 64 3.10 -6.65 12.58
N ALA A 65 3.07 -7.24 13.76
CA ALA A 65 2.93 -8.68 13.93
C ALA A 65 1.64 -9.21 13.26
N ARG A 66 0.53 -8.49 13.40
CA ARG A 66 -0.72 -8.82 12.74
C ARG A 66 -0.58 -8.81 11.22
N THR A 67 -0.03 -7.75 10.64
CA THR A 67 0.14 -7.66 9.19
C THR A 67 1.08 -8.73 8.66
N ARG A 68 2.20 -9.00 9.35
CA ARG A 68 3.13 -10.06 8.97
C ARG A 68 2.45 -11.42 8.93
N ARG A 69 1.64 -11.75 9.94
CA ARG A 69 0.89 -13.00 9.99
C ARG A 69 -0.12 -13.10 8.85
N GLU A 70 -0.97 -12.08 8.67
CA GLU A 70 -2.00 -12.06 7.62
C GLU A 70 -1.39 -12.09 6.21
N ALA A 71 -0.28 -11.41 5.99
CA ALA A 71 0.46 -11.47 4.73
C ALA A 71 1.06 -12.86 4.49
N GLY A 72 1.68 -13.45 5.52
CA GLY A 72 2.27 -14.78 5.45
C GLY A 72 1.24 -15.87 5.13
N GLU A 73 0.02 -15.79 5.65
CA GLU A 73 -1.10 -16.69 5.31
C GLU A 73 -1.47 -16.62 3.82
N LEU A 74 -1.15 -15.52 3.16
CA LEU A 74 -1.37 -15.30 1.72
C LEU A 74 -0.10 -15.51 0.87
N GLY A 75 0.99 -15.99 1.48
CA GLY A 75 2.27 -16.18 0.79
C GLY A 75 2.99 -14.88 0.44
N LEU A 76 2.66 -13.77 1.13
CA LEU A 76 3.27 -12.46 0.93
C LEU A 76 4.29 -12.17 2.02
N GLU A 77 5.41 -11.58 1.65
CA GLU A 77 6.47 -11.21 2.58
C GLU A 77 6.42 -9.75 2.96
N THR A 78 6.70 -9.46 4.22
CA THR A 78 6.94 -8.12 4.76
C THR A 78 8.26 -8.12 5.50
N ALA A 79 9.00 -7.01 5.46
CA ALA A 79 10.23 -6.83 6.19
C ALA A 79 10.01 -5.87 7.38
N GLU A 80 10.75 -6.10 8.46
CA GLU A 80 10.69 -5.29 9.68
C GLU A 80 12.09 -5.01 10.22
N HIS A 81 12.30 -3.81 10.75
CA HIS A 81 13.48 -3.46 11.54
C HIS A 81 13.17 -2.36 12.55
N GLU A 82 14.03 -2.21 13.53
CA GLU A 82 13.91 -1.15 14.54
C GLU A 82 14.65 0.11 14.11
N LEU A 83 14.08 1.27 14.39
CA LEU A 83 14.67 2.58 14.20
C LEU A 83 14.47 3.41 15.50
N GLY A 84 15.38 3.26 16.44
CA GLY A 84 15.19 3.78 17.79
C GLY A 84 13.98 3.14 18.46
N GLU A 85 13.01 3.95 18.89
CA GLU A 85 11.75 3.47 19.46
C GLU A 85 10.71 3.06 18.40
N LEU A 86 10.95 3.38 17.13
CA LEU A 86 10.03 3.09 16.05
C LEU A 86 10.27 1.67 15.51
N LEU A 87 9.19 0.99 15.17
CA LEU A 87 9.22 -0.20 14.35
C LEU A 87 8.90 0.18 12.91
N VAL A 88 9.83 -0.08 12.01
CA VAL A 88 9.66 0.12 10.56
C VAL A 88 9.19 -1.19 9.96
N GLN A 89 8.12 -1.12 9.17
CA GLN A 89 7.64 -2.27 8.40
C GLN A 89 7.39 -1.86 6.96
N THR A 90 7.81 -2.69 6.01
CA THR A 90 7.60 -2.48 4.58
C THR A 90 7.06 -3.73 3.90
N GLY A 91 6.38 -3.55 2.78
CA GLY A 91 5.85 -4.65 1.99
C GLY A 91 5.41 -4.23 0.59
N PRO A 92 5.14 -5.23 -0.27
CA PRO A 92 4.59 -4.99 -1.60
C PRO A 92 3.13 -4.53 -1.53
N LEU A 93 2.61 -3.96 -2.62
CA LEU A 93 1.23 -3.47 -2.71
C LEU A 93 0.17 -4.49 -2.26
N PRO A 94 0.24 -5.78 -2.68
CA PRO A 94 -0.75 -6.78 -2.26
C PRO A 94 -0.77 -7.04 -0.75
N ALA A 95 0.32 -6.74 -0.05
CA ALA A 95 0.45 -6.90 1.39
C ALA A 95 0.05 -5.64 2.19
N ASP A 96 -0.60 -4.63 1.55
CA ASP A 96 -1.07 -3.44 2.26
C ASP A 96 -1.92 -3.81 3.48
N PRO A 97 -1.57 -3.31 4.68
CA PRO A 97 -2.17 -3.78 5.94
C PRO A 97 -3.69 -3.71 6.04
N LYS A 98 -4.34 -2.90 5.21
CA LYS A 98 -5.81 -2.78 5.19
C LYS A 98 -6.48 -3.25 3.91
N LEU A 99 -5.72 -3.46 2.86
CA LEU A 99 -6.24 -3.88 1.56
C LEU A 99 -5.98 -5.37 1.27
N LEU A 100 -5.00 -6.01 1.94
CA LEU A 100 -4.52 -7.34 1.61
C LEU A 100 -5.64 -8.40 1.54
N THR A 101 -6.54 -8.46 2.50
CA THR A 101 -7.64 -9.42 2.49
C THR A 101 -8.63 -9.18 1.36
N ARG A 102 -8.85 -7.93 0.98
CA ARG A 102 -9.73 -7.54 -0.12
C ARG A 102 -9.08 -7.78 -1.48
N ILE A 103 -7.78 -7.53 -1.60
CA ILE A 103 -7.01 -7.86 -2.80
C ILE A 103 -7.02 -9.37 -3.02
N ALA A 104 -6.75 -10.15 -1.96
CA ALA A 104 -6.80 -11.61 -2.02
C ALA A 104 -8.20 -12.13 -2.40
N ALA A 105 -9.27 -11.55 -1.85
CA ALA A 105 -10.64 -11.90 -2.19
C ALA A 105 -10.99 -11.57 -3.64
N ALA A 106 -10.56 -10.42 -4.14
CA ALA A 106 -10.75 -10.01 -5.54
C ALA A 106 -10.01 -10.94 -6.51
N THR A 107 -8.79 -11.35 -6.16
CA THR A 107 -8.00 -12.32 -6.93
C THR A 107 -8.65 -13.71 -6.89
N GLY A 108 -9.06 -14.17 -5.72
CA GLY A 108 -9.70 -15.49 -5.55
C GLY A 108 -11.06 -15.62 -6.24
N SER A 109 -11.81 -14.52 -6.39
CA SER A 109 -13.09 -14.48 -7.11
C SER A 109 -12.94 -14.24 -8.63
N GLY A 110 -11.72 -14.04 -9.13
CA GLY A 110 -11.46 -13.74 -10.54
C GLY A 110 -11.81 -12.30 -10.96
N GLN A 111 -12.18 -11.42 -10.02
CA GLN A 111 -12.38 -9.99 -10.28
C GLN A 111 -11.06 -9.27 -10.59
N LEU A 112 -9.98 -9.75 -10.03
CA LEU A 112 -8.62 -9.32 -10.29
C LEU A 112 -7.79 -10.53 -10.69
N GLY A 113 -7.00 -10.44 -11.74
CA GLY A 113 -6.07 -11.47 -12.16
C GLY A 113 -4.91 -11.65 -11.18
N ARG A 114 -3.97 -12.53 -11.52
CA ARG A 114 -2.75 -12.72 -10.72
C ARG A 114 -2.00 -11.40 -10.62
N TRP A 115 -1.43 -11.13 -9.46
CA TRP A 115 -0.78 -9.86 -9.17
C TRP A 115 0.39 -9.50 -10.11
N GLU A 116 0.95 -10.44 -10.81
CA GLU A 116 2.08 -10.26 -11.73
C GLU A 116 1.73 -9.46 -12.99
N ALA A 117 0.45 -9.32 -13.31
CA ALA A 117 -0.03 -8.73 -14.55
C ALA A 117 -0.72 -7.35 -14.44
N PRO A 118 -1.30 -6.91 -13.31
CA PRO A 118 -2.07 -5.68 -13.32
C PRO A 118 -1.19 -4.43 -13.36
N GLN A 119 -1.58 -3.44 -14.16
CA GLN A 119 -0.99 -2.11 -14.12
C GLN A 119 -1.61 -1.30 -12.98
N VAL A 120 -0.79 -0.83 -12.07
CA VAL A 120 -1.23 0.05 -10.98
C VAL A 120 -1.46 1.47 -11.52
N LEU A 121 -2.71 1.92 -11.49
CA LEU A 121 -3.10 3.26 -11.92
C LEU A 121 -3.07 4.27 -10.76
N ARG A 122 -3.41 3.82 -9.55
CA ARG A 122 -3.42 4.66 -8.36
C ARG A 122 -3.29 3.82 -7.11
N TYR A 123 -2.44 4.28 -6.20
CA TYR A 123 -2.30 3.70 -4.88
C TYR A 123 -2.39 4.79 -3.79
N ASN A 124 -3.24 4.58 -2.81
CA ASN A 124 -3.34 5.37 -1.60
C ASN A 124 -3.25 4.41 -0.41
N PRO A 125 -2.10 4.38 0.30
CA PRO A 125 -1.84 3.41 1.36
C PRO A 125 -2.98 3.33 2.38
N LEU A 126 -3.33 2.12 2.78
CA LEU A 126 -4.38 1.79 3.74
C LEU A 126 -5.80 2.23 3.34
N ARG A 127 -6.01 2.68 2.12
CA ARG A 127 -7.33 3.18 1.69
C ARG A 127 -7.81 2.62 0.37
N ARG A 128 -6.96 2.67 -0.67
CA ARG A 128 -7.42 2.37 -2.02
C ARG A 128 -6.28 2.00 -2.95
N LEU A 129 -6.55 0.98 -3.74
CA LEU A 129 -5.76 0.58 -4.89
C LEU A 129 -6.65 0.57 -6.13
N VAL A 130 -6.18 1.13 -7.23
CA VAL A 130 -6.83 1.09 -8.54
C VAL A 130 -5.84 0.49 -9.52
N VAL A 131 -6.24 -0.58 -10.19
CA VAL A 131 -5.41 -1.30 -11.17
C VAL A 131 -6.16 -1.50 -12.47
N ARG A 132 -5.42 -1.52 -13.58
CA ARG A 132 -5.92 -2.03 -14.86
C ARG A 132 -5.49 -3.48 -14.98
N ASP A 133 -6.46 -4.34 -15.20
CA ASP A 133 -6.27 -5.77 -15.44
C ASP A 133 -6.88 -6.13 -16.80
N GLY A 134 -6.05 -6.15 -17.84
CA GLY A 134 -6.50 -6.25 -19.22
C GLY A 134 -7.40 -5.07 -19.61
N MET A 135 -8.63 -5.37 -20.02
CA MET A 135 -9.64 -4.36 -20.40
C MET A 135 -10.44 -3.82 -19.20
N ARG A 136 -10.20 -4.32 -17.99
CA ARG A 136 -10.95 -3.93 -16.80
C ARG A 136 -10.15 -2.98 -15.92
N VAL A 137 -10.85 -2.07 -15.23
CA VAL A 137 -10.31 -1.29 -14.13
C VAL A 137 -10.92 -1.79 -12.83
N VAL A 138 -10.08 -2.28 -11.93
CA VAL A 138 -10.48 -2.83 -10.65
C VAL A 138 -10.09 -1.86 -9.55
N ARG A 139 -11.02 -1.57 -8.66
CA ARG A 139 -10.79 -0.74 -7.49
C ARG A 139 -10.99 -1.55 -6.22
N VAL A 140 -9.95 -1.63 -5.41
CA VAL A 140 -9.99 -2.19 -4.06
C VAL A 140 -9.92 -1.05 -3.05
N ALA A 141 -10.90 -0.96 -2.15
CA ALA A 141 -10.99 0.12 -1.17
C ALA A 141 -11.50 -0.36 0.18
N THR A 142 -11.13 0.36 1.26
CA THR A 142 -11.58 0.05 2.63
C THR A 142 -13.02 0.46 2.91
N SER A 143 -13.61 1.38 2.12
CA SER A 143 -15.01 1.84 2.25
C SER A 143 -15.88 1.21 1.16
N ARG A 144 -17.00 0.58 1.55
CA ARG A 144 -17.94 -0.09 0.64
C ARG A 144 -18.69 0.91 -0.29
N ASP A 145 -19.10 2.07 0.24
CA ASP A 145 -20.04 2.96 -0.47
C ASP A 145 -19.45 3.66 -1.70
N ARG A 146 -18.13 3.82 -1.74
CA ARG A 146 -17.44 4.45 -2.88
C ARG A 146 -17.07 3.47 -4.01
N GLY A 147 -17.15 2.17 -3.76
CA GLY A 147 -16.89 1.11 -4.76
C GLY A 147 -18.01 1.03 -5.79
N VAL A 148 -19.25 0.93 -5.32
CA VAL A 148 -20.45 0.72 -6.17
C VAL A 148 -20.67 1.87 -7.16
N ALA A 149 -20.40 3.12 -6.75
CA ALA A 149 -20.56 4.28 -7.65
C ALA A 149 -19.49 4.30 -8.76
N PHE A 150 -18.29 3.81 -8.49
CA PHE A 150 -17.22 3.77 -9.47
C PHE A 150 -17.41 2.64 -10.49
N ASP A 151 -17.83 1.46 -10.04
CA ASP A 151 -18.14 0.33 -10.93
C ASP A 151 -19.28 0.68 -11.90
N ARG A 152 -20.31 1.38 -11.43
CA ARG A 152 -21.40 1.89 -12.29
C ARG A 152 -20.92 2.93 -13.29
N PHE A 153 -19.99 3.80 -12.92
CA PHE A 153 -19.42 4.81 -13.81
C PHE A 153 -18.60 4.16 -14.94
N ILE A 154 -17.77 3.16 -14.61
CA ILE A 154 -16.98 2.41 -15.60
C ILE A 154 -17.90 1.59 -16.54
N ALA A 155 -18.91 0.92 -16.02
CA ALA A 155 -19.88 0.20 -16.83
C ALA A 155 -20.62 1.15 -17.81
N GLY A 156 -21.00 2.35 -17.36
CA GLY A 156 -21.66 3.36 -18.21
C GLY A 156 -20.77 3.97 -19.30
N VAL A 157 -19.45 3.97 -19.11
CA VAL A 157 -18.49 4.47 -20.13
C VAL A 157 -18.16 3.42 -21.21
N VAL A 158 -18.32 2.14 -20.89
CA VAL A 158 -18.06 1.04 -21.84
C VAL A 158 -19.26 0.77 -22.77
N GLU A 159 -20.46 1.21 -22.43
CA GLU A 159 -21.70 1.01 -23.22
C GLU A 159 -21.99 2.11 -24.25
N THR A 160 -21.09 3.06 -24.46
CA THR A 160 -21.28 4.05 -25.54
C THR A 160 -20.43 3.66 -26.75
N PRO A 161 -21.06 3.24 -27.87
CA PRO A 161 -20.35 2.91 -29.10
C PRO A 161 -19.71 4.14 -29.76
#